data_f2f6f15541aa79182e2fd3666c00d5b6
#
_entry.id   f2f6f15541aa79182e2fd3666c00d5b6
#
_cell.length_a   1.000
_cell.length_b   1.000
_cell.length_c   1.000
_cell.angle_alpha   90.00
_cell.angle_beta   90.00
_cell.angle_gamma   90.00
#
_symmetry.space_group_name_H-M   'P 1'
#
loop_
_entity.id
_entity.type
_entity.pdbx_description
1 polymer ?
#
loop_
_entity_poly.entity_id
_entity_poly.type
_entity_poly.pdbx_seq_one_letter_code
_entity_poly.pdbx_strand_id
1 'polypeptide(L)'
;VHDVGGQQLDIEGQMSPPPENYASLRLTRPLAENMVITVEPGLYFIPMLLEQKRAANAPIDWALVDLLTPFGGIRIEDNIRLLPAGAGIENMTRDAFAKL
;
A
#
# COMPACT_ATOMS: atom_id res chain seq x y z
N VAL A 1 3.16 -12.32 -3.75
CA VAL A 1 2.62 -12.45 -5.11
C VAL A 1 1.76 -11.23 -5.39
N HIS A 2 2.38 -10.19 -5.91
CA HIS A 2 1.80 -8.84 -6.01
C HIS A 2 0.59 -8.71 -6.95
N ASP A 3 0.42 -9.61 -7.88
CA ASP A 3 -0.56 -9.43 -8.96
C ASP A 3 -1.79 -10.32 -8.85
N VAL A 4 -1.85 -11.20 -7.87
CA VAL A 4 -2.92 -12.20 -7.76
C VAL A 4 -4.25 -11.60 -7.30
N GLY A 5 -4.20 -10.63 -6.40
CA GLY A 5 -5.42 -9.96 -5.91
C GLY A 5 -5.80 -8.70 -6.68
N GLY A 6 -4.92 -8.25 -7.55
CA GLY A 6 -5.02 -6.95 -8.19
C GLY A 6 -5.81 -6.96 -9.49
N GLN A 7 -6.90 -7.66 -9.54
CA GLN A 7 -7.70 -7.66 -10.74
C GLN A 7 -8.60 -6.44 -10.79
N GLN A 8 -8.59 -5.79 -11.94
CA GLN A 8 -9.45 -4.65 -12.24
C GLN A 8 -10.87 -5.13 -12.60
N LEU A 9 -11.43 -5.96 -11.71
CA LEU A 9 -12.78 -6.52 -11.86
C LEU A 9 -13.61 -6.15 -10.63
N ASP A 10 -14.90 -5.88 -10.86
CA ASP A 10 -15.87 -5.78 -9.79
C ASP A 10 -16.24 -7.16 -9.21
N ILE A 11 -17.22 -7.20 -8.32
CA ILE A 11 -17.67 -8.45 -7.69
C ILE A 11 -18.46 -9.34 -8.66
N GLU A 12 -18.99 -8.80 -9.73
CA GLU A 12 -19.69 -9.49 -10.80
C GLU A 12 -18.74 -9.98 -11.91
N GLY A 13 -17.44 -9.68 -11.80
CA GLY A 13 -16.45 -10.04 -12.79
C GLY A 13 -16.40 -9.09 -14.00
N GLN A 14 -17.00 -7.92 -13.92
CA GLN A 14 -16.93 -6.91 -14.95
C GLN A 14 -15.66 -6.07 -14.83
N MET A 15 -15.16 -5.53 -15.95
CA MET A 15 -14.01 -4.67 -15.94
C MET A 15 -14.26 -3.39 -15.12
N SER A 16 -13.40 -3.13 -14.16
CA SER A 16 -13.39 -1.93 -13.32
C SER A 16 -12.00 -1.31 -13.38
N PRO A 17 -11.68 -0.56 -14.45
CA PRO A 17 -10.35 0.02 -14.62
C PRO A 17 -10.05 1.05 -13.52
N PRO A 18 -8.77 1.26 -13.18
CA PRO A 18 -8.39 2.27 -12.21
C PRO A 18 -8.71 3.68 -12.72
N PRO A 19 -9.01 4.63 -11.81
CA PRO A 19 -9.11 6.04 -12.17
C PRO A 19 -7.80 6.54 -12.80
N GLU A 20 -7.87 7.49 -13.72
CA GLU A 20 -6.70 8.05 -14.42
C GLU A 20 -5.60 8.54 -13.46
N ASN A 21 -6.00 9.18 -12.36
CA ASN A 21 -5.08 9.68 -11.34
C ASN A 21 -4.36 8.57 -10.57
N TYR A 22 -4.82 7.34 -10.69
CA TYR A 22 -4.31 6.16 -9.98
C TYR A 22 -4.12 4.98 -10.92
N ALA A 23 -3.50 5.22 -12.07
CA ALA A 23 -3.32 4.21 -13.13
C ALA A 23 -2.64 2.92 -12.66
N SER A 24 -1.85 2.98 -11.58
CA SER A 24 -1.19 1.82 -10.98
C SER A 24 -2.03 1.10 -9.92
N LEU A 25 -3.25 1.57 -9.64
CA LEU A 25 -4.14 0.92 -8.69
C LEU A 25 -4.55 -0.45 -9.24
N ARG A 26 -4.35 -1.49 -8.44
CA ARG A 26 -4.64 -2.88 -8.83
C ARG A 26 -6.01 -3.33 -8.35
N LEU A 27 -6.29 -3.13 -7.06
CA LEU A 27 -7.55 -3.53 -6.45
C LEU A 27 -8.58 -2.42 -6.65
N THR A 28 -9.44 -2.56 -7.64
CA THR A 28 -10.45 -1.55 -8.01
C THR A 28 -11.86 -1.91 -7.57
N ARG A 29 -12.09 -3.15 -7.13
CA ARG A 29 -13.39 -3.59 -6.62
C ARG A 29 -13.62 -3.12 -5.18
N PRO A 30 -14.87 -2.88 -4.79
CA PRO A 30 -15.22 -2.64 -3.40
C PRO A 30 -14.76 -3.81 -2.50
N LEU A 31 -14.31 -3.47 -1.30
CA LEU A 31 -13.95 -4.47 -0.32
C LEU A 31 -15.23 -5.12 0.25
N ALA A 32 -15.21 -6.43 0.38
CA ALA A 32 -16.33 -7.23 0.88
C ALA A 32 -15.94 -8.00 2.15
N GLU A 33 -16.94 -8.42 2.88
CA GLU A 33 -16.78 -9.24 4.08
C GLU A 33 -15.95 -10.51 3.80
N ASN A 34 -15.13 -10.87 4.76
CA ASN A 34 -14.19 -12.00 4.70
C ASN A 34 -13.08 -11.89 3.64
N MET A 35 -12.96 -10.77 2.95
CA MET A 35 -11.75 -10.53 2.14
C MET A 35 -10.53 -10.38 3.04
N VAL A 36 -9.46 -11.03 2.63
CA VAL A 36 -8.13 -10.87 3.23
C VAL A 36 -7.27 -10.09 2.26
N ILE A 37 -6.69 -9.00 2.75
CA ILE A 37 -5.79 -8.15 1.97
C ILE A 37 -4.55 -7.81 2.79
N THR A 38 -3.48 -7.42 2.12
CA THR A 38 -2.32 -6.80 2.75
C THR A 38 -2.46 -5.28 2.78
N VAL A 39 -1.99 -4.66 3.86
CA VAL A 39 -1.79 -3.22 3.97
C VAL A 39 -0.30 -3.00 4.11
N GLU A 40 0.32 -2.42 3.08
CA GLU A 40 1.76 -2.42 2.89
C GLU A 40 2.34 -1.01 2.70
N PRO A 41 2.17 -0.06 3.64
CA PRO A 41 2.79 1.25 3.51
C PRO A 41 4.31 1.11 3.48
N GLY A 42 4.93 1.84 2.55
CA GLY A 42 6.38 1.83 2.41
C GLY A 42 6.93 3.22 2.12
N LEU A 43 8.13 3.47 2.62
CA LEU A 43 8.92 4.67 2.32
C LEU A 43 10.22 4.24 1.66
N TYR A 44 10.52 4.82 0.50
CA TYR A 44 11.67 4.44 -0.31
C TYR A 44 12.45 5.66 -0.76
N PHE A 45 13.79 5.56 -0.68
CA PHE A 45 14.70 6.59 -1.15
C PHE A 45 15.21 6.21 -2.54
N ILE A 46 14.46 6.61 -3.59
CA ILE A 46 14.76 6.29 -4.98
C ILE A 46 15.54 7.47 -5.59
N PRO A 47 16.84 7.35 -5.90
CA PRO A 47 17.68 8.47 -6.33
C PRO A 47 17.09 9.29 -7.46
N MET A 48 16.62 8.65 -8.52
CA MET A 48 16.02 9.32 -9.68
C MET A 48 14.81 10.20 -9.30
N LEU A 49 13.94 9.72 -8.41
CA LEU A 49 12.77 10.48 -7.95
C LEU A 49 13.18 11.62 -7.01
N LEU A 50 14.17 11.38 -6.16
CA LEU A 50 14.71 12.39 -5.26
C LEU A 50 15.35 13.54 -6.03
N GLU A 51 16.13 13.24 -7.09
CA GLU A 51 16.72 14.25 -7.96
C GLU A 51 15.66 15.15 -8.61
N GLN A 52 14.58 14.54 -9.16
CA GLN A 52 13.47 15.29 -9.71
C GLN A 52 12.82 16.22 -8.69
N LYS A 53 12.60 15.74 -7.46
CA LYS A 53 12.00 16.55 -6.39
C LYS A 53 12.94 17.65 -5.92
N ARG A 54 14.25 17.40 -5.88
CA ARG A 54 15.27 18.39 -5.54
C ARG A 54 15.35 19.50 -6.59
N ALA A 55 15.35 19.13 -7.88
CA ALA A 55 15.32 20.09 -8.98
C ALA A 55 14.04 20.95 -9.00
N ALA A 56 12.92 20.40 -8.54
CA ALA A 56 11.66 21.12 -8.41
C ALA A 56 11.55 21.95 -7.11
N ASN A 57 12.59 22.04 -6.30
CA ASN A 57 12.59 22.71 -5.00
C ASN A 57 11.43 22.26 -4.09
N ALA A 58 11.12 20.96 -4.11
CA ALA A 58 10.05 20.42 -3.27
C ALA A 58 10.35 20.69 -1.77
N PRO A 59 9.33 21.03 -0.96
CA PRO A 59 9.49 21.35 0.46
C PRO A 59 9.69 20.07 1.29
N ILE A 60 10.87 19.49 1.16
CA ILE A 60 11.29 18.25 1.82
C ILE A 60 12.50 18.56 2.73
N ASP A 61 12.55 17.92 3.88
CA ASP A 61 13.75 17.94 4.73
C ASP A 61 14.86 17.12 4.08
N TRP A 62 15.67 17.80 3.28
CA TRP A 62 16.73 17.16 2.51
C TRP A 62 17.86 16.63 3.39
N ALA A 63 18.11 17.25 4.54
CA ALA A 63 19.11 16.75 5.48
C ALA A 63 18.71 15.38 6.04
N LEU A 64 17.43 15.22 6.38
CA LEU A 64 16.90 13.95 6.83
C LEU A 64 16.89 12.91 5.70
N VAL A 65 16.51 13.30 4.47
CA VAL A 65 16.56 12.41 3.30
C VAL A 65 17.98 11.89 3.07
N ASP A 66 18.98 12.78 3.08
CA ASP A 66 20.38 12.40 2.83
C ASP A 66 20.89 11.46 3.93
N LEU A 67 20.49 11.70 5.18
CA LEU A 67 20.82 10.84 6.32
C LEU A 67 20.21 9.43 6.17
N LEU A 68 18.96 9.31 5.69
CA LEU A 68 18.23 8.05 5.63
C LEU A 68 18.46 7.27 4.33
N THR A 69 18.85 7.93 3.24
CA THR A 69 19.08 7.31 1.92
C THR A 69 19.95 6.06 1.96
N PRO A 70 21.06 5.97 2.74
CA PRO A 70 21.89 4.78 2.79
C PRO A 70 21.18 3.53 3.31
N PHE A 71 20.07 3.68 4.02
CA PHE A 71 19.27 2.56 4.53
C PHE A 71 18.26 2.02 3.51
N GLY A 72 18.14 2.66 2.33
CA GLY A 72 17.29 2.22 1.23
C GLY A 72 15.83 2.56 1.43
N GLY A 73 15.09 1.75 2.15
CA GLY A 73 13.68 1.96 2.41
C GLY A 73 13.13 1.01 3.47
N ILE A 74 11.90 1.25 3.87
CA ILE A 74 11.19 0.40 4.82
C ILE A 74 9.76 0.16 4.33
N ARG A 75 9.28 -1.07 4.48
CA ARG A 75 7.88 -1.44 4.31
C ARG A 75 7.39 -2.12 5.58
N ILE A 76 6.20 -1.73 6.02
CA ILE A 76 5.49 -2.42 7.09
C ILE A 76 4.27 -3.06 6.44
N GLU A 77 4.06 -4.35 6.70
CA GLU A 77 3.00 -5.11 6.07
C GLU A 77 2.14 -5.79 7.13
N ASP A 78 0.85 -5.54 7.07
CA ASP A 78 -0.14 -6.21 7.89
C ASP A 78 -1.13 -6.99 7.02
N ASN A 79 -1.42 -8.22 7.37
CA ASN A 79 -2.53 -8.99 6.81
C ASN A 79 -3.79 -8.67 7.59
N ILE A 80 -4.81 -8.18 6.92
CA ILE A 80 -6.09 -7.86 7.53
C ILE A 80 -7.24 -8.64 6.89
N ARG A 81 -8.24 -8.99 7.69
CA ARG A 81 -9.52 -9.54 7.24
C ARG A 81 -10.64 -8.55 7.53
N LEU A 82 -11.52 -8.34 6.57
CA LEU A 82 -12.73 -7.57 6.77
C LEU A 82 -13.76 -8.42 7.50
N LEU A 83 -14.24 -7.92 8.63
CA LEU A 83 -15.22 -8.63 9.44
C LEU A 83 -16.65 -8.42 8.89
N PRO A 84 -17.55 -9.41 9.09
CA PRO A 84 -18.95 -9.30 8.68
C PRO A 84 -19.70 -8.16 9.37
N ALA A 85 -20.79 -7.72 8.73
CA ALA A 85 -21.74 -6.74 9.28
C ALA A 85 -21.11 -5.40 9.71
N GLY A 86 -20.01 -5.01 9.06
CA GLY A 86 -19.34 -3.75 9.39
C GLY A 86 -18.64 -3.73 10.74
N ALA A 87 -18.34 -4.88 11.34
CA ALA A 87 -17.66 -5.01 12.63
C ALA A 87 -16.18 -4.55 12.61
N GLY A 88 -15.71 -4.03 11.47
CA GLY A 88 -14.36 -3.52 11.32
C GLY A 88 -13.41 -4.50 10.67
N ILE A 89 -12.18 -4.54 11.16
CA ILE A 89 -11.11 -5.40 10.63
C ILE A 89 -10.52 -6.26 11.75
N GLU A 90 -10.05 -7.44 11.38
CA GLU A 90 -9.12 -8.24 12.16
C GLU A 90 -7.71 -8.04 11.58
N ASN A 91 -6.75 -7.63 12.41
CA ASN A 91 -5.36 -7.52 11.99
C ASN A 91 -4.60 -8.77 12.43
N MET A 92 -4.57 -9.78 11.55
CA MET A 92 -3.98 -11.08 11.84
C MET A 92 -2.48 -10.99 12.17
N THR A 93 -1.76 -10.05 11.55
CA THR A 93 -0.34 -9.84 11.83
C THR A 93 -0.13 -9.33 13.26
N ARG A 94 -0.83 -8.28 13.67
CA ARG A 94 -0.68 -7.70 15.02
C ARG A 94 -1.18 -8.64 16.10
N ASP A 95 -2.26 -9.35 15.83
CA ASP A 95 -2.82 -10.33 16.76
C ASP A 95 -1.87 -11.53 16.97
N ALA A 96 -1.11 -11.91 15.94
CA ALA A 96 -0.07 -12.93 16.07
C ALA A 96 1.11 -12.42 16.92
N PHE A 97 1.60 -11.21 16.67
CA PHE A 97 2.69 -10.61 17.45
C PHE A 97 2.31 -10.38 18.92
N ALA A 98 1.07 -10.07 19.22
CA ALA A 98 0.60 -9.87 20.60
C ALA A 98 0.59 -11.16 21.43
N LYS A 99 0.78 -12.33 20.80
CA LYS A 99 0.82 -13.64 21.46
C LYS A 99 2.24 -14.15 21.71
N LEU A 100 3.26 -13.42 21.27
CA LEU A 100 4.67 -13.72 21.46
C LEU A 100 5.19 -13.13 22.77
#